data_82ff058cab64819e7a9bfd6486facc62
#
_entry.id   82ff058cab64819e7a9bfd6486facc62
#
_cell.length_a   1.000
_cell.length_b   1.000
_cell.length_c   1.000
_cell.angle_alpha   90.00
_cell.angle_beta   90.00
_cell.angle_gamma   90.00
#
_symmetry.space_group_name_H-M   'P 1'
#
loop_
_entity.id
_entity.type
_entity.pdbx_description
1 polymer ?
#
loop_
_entity_poly.entity_id
_entity_poly.type
_entity_poly.pdbx_seq_one_letter_code
_entity_poly.pdbx_strand_id
1 'polypeptide(L)'
;MDHTLADIILPMLRQLKATKHGAPHTDDSDVPEYLRSHMAQPKENEWDTDSLHFMRWDWILNEEIWAFEQLTKDDAESQFFDHSAYDGSRLGTDEWLDDLTNAVSKVKYDKEGHAAWQARMDNGFRLFGKYYRCHWD
;
A
#
# COMPACT_ATOMS: atom_id res chain seq x y z
N MET A 1 -11.08 12.78 -3.78
CA MET A 1 -11.19 11.41 -3.24
C MET A 1 -11.60 11.50 -1.78
N ASP A 2 -12.56 10.72 -1.37
CA ASP A 2 -13.01 10.70 0.02
C ASP A 2 -12.11 9.79 0.86
N HIS A 3 -11.45 10.33 1.86
CA HIS A 3 -10.56 9.61 2.74
C HIS A 3 -11.27 9.05 3.99
N THR A 4 -12.54 9.36 4.18
CA THR A 4 -13.29 9.04 5.40
C THR A 4 -13.22 7.56 5.78
N LEU A 5 -13.41 6.66 4.81
CA LEU A 5 -13.37 5.23 5.08
C LEU A 5 -11.97 4.78 5.49
N ALA A 6 -10.93 5.29 4.83
CA ALA A 6 -9.55 4.97 5.18
C ALA A 6 -9.20 5.47 6.59
N ASP A 7 -9.67 6.65 6.97
CA ASP A 7 -9.46 7.21 8.30
C ASP A 7 -10.11 6.38 9.41
N ILE A 8 -11.17 5.64 9.09
CA ILE A 8 -11.83 4.72 10.01
C ILE A 8 -11.12 3.36 10.05
N ILE A 9 -10.83 2.80 8.89
CA ILE A 9 -10.28 1.43 8.77
C ILE A 9 -8.83 1.37 9.26
N LEU A 10 -8.01 2.35 8.94
CA LEU A 10 -6.59 2.34 9.24
C LEU A 10 -6.28 2.18 10.74
N PRO A 11 -6.88 2.98 11.66
CA PRO A 11 -6.66 2.76 13.09
C PRO A 11 -7.12 1.38 13.56
N MET A 12 -8.21 0.86 12.99
CA MET A 12 -8.74 -0.46 13.34
C MET A 12 -7.80 -1.58 12.91
N LEU A 13 -7.20 -1.49 11.73
CA LEU A 13 -6.20 -2.46 11.27
C LEU A 13 -4.94 -2.43 12.14
N ARG A 14 -4.48 -1.24 12.52
CA ARG A 14 -3.34 -1.08 13.42
C ARG A 14 -3.62 -1.68 14.79
N GLN A 15 -4.81 -1.47 15.32
CA GLN A 15 -5.25 -2.04 16.59
C GLN A 15 -5.30 -3.57 16.51
N LEU A 16 -5.90 -4.11 15.47
CA LEU A 16 -5.95 -5.56 15.24
C LEU A 16 -4.54 -6.16 15.20
N LYS A 17 -3.65 -5.56 14.42
CA LYS A 17 -2.27 -6.04 14.33
C LYS A 17 -1.57 -6.05 15.68
N ALA A 18 -1.77 -5.00 16.49
CA ALA A 18 -1.14 -4.87 17.80
C ALA A 18 -1.67 -5.85 18.85
N THR A 19 -2.96 -6.22 18.76
CA THR A 19 -3.64 -6.96 19.82
C THR A 19 -4.11 -8.35 19.44
N LYS A 20 -3.89 -8.79 18.20
CA LYS A 20 -4.34 -10.11 17.74
C LYS A 20 -3.72 -11.25 18.54
N HIS A 21 -4.50 -12.29 18.77
CA HIS A 21 -4.08 -13.51 19.50
C HIS A 21 -3.83 -14.69 18.56
N GLY A 22 -4.25 -14.60 17.31
CA GLY A 22 -4.12 -15.68 16.35
C GLY A 22 -3.88 -15.19 14.95
N ALA A 23 -3.78 -16.13 14.02
CA ALA A 23 -3.64 -15.84 12.60
C ALA A 23 -4.45 -16.86 11.79
N PRO A 24 -5.15 -16.41 10.74
CA PRO A 24 -5.85 -17.32 9.85
C PRO A 24 -4.87 -18.08 8.96
N HIS A 25 -5.38 -19.13 8.33
CA HIS A 25 -4.68 -19.76 7.22
C HIS A 25 -4.64 -18.79 6.04
N THR A 26 -3.46 -18.57 5.47
CA THR A 26 -3.26 -17.69 4.34
C THR A 26 -2.69 -18.46 3.15
N ASP A 27 -3.02 -18.03 1.94
CA ASP A 27 -2.52 -18.67 0.72
C ASP A 27 -1.06 -18.26 0.46
N ASP A 28 -0.23 -19.22 0.07
CA ASP A 28 1.16 -18.99 -0.29
C ASP A 28 1.31 -17.98 -1.43
N SER A 29 0.34 -17.94 -2.36
CA SER A 29 0.35 -17.00 -3.48
C SER A 29 0.21 -15.53 -3.06
N ASP A 30 -0.27 -15.27 -1.84
CA ASP A 30 -0.51 -13.92 -1.34
C ASP A 30 0.67 -13.35 -0.55
N VAL A 31 1.70 -14.13 -0.34
CA VAL A 31 2.91 -13.74 0.40
C VAL A 31 4.15 -13.89 -0.46
N PRO A 32 5.23 -13.14 -0.14
CA PRO A 32 6.49 -13.31 -0.87
C PRO A 32 7.09 -14.70 -0.66
N GLU A 33 7.97 -15.09 -1.57
CA GLU A 33 8.61 -16.41 -1.62
C GLU A 33 9.17 -16.82 -0.27
N TYR A 34 9.87 -15.92 0.42
CA TYR A 34 10.54 -16.22 1.69
C TYR A 34 9.59 -16.53 2.86
N LEU A 35 8.30 -16.26 2.71
CA LEU A 35 7.26 -16.57 3.71
C LEU A 35 6.41 -17.77 3.34
N ARG A 36 6.61 -18.36 2.18
CA ARG A 36 5.78 -19.48 1.70
C ARG A 36 6.04 -20.76 2.51
N SER A 37 5.07 -21.65 2.48
CA SER A 37 5.07 -22.88 3.28
C SER A 37 6.31 -23.74 3.05
N HIS A 38 6.82 -23.81 1.83
CA HIS A 38 8.00 -24.61 1.49
C HIS A 38 9.31 -24.05 2.07
N MET A 39 9.31 -22.79 2.52
CA MET A 39 10.45 -22.15 3.19
C MET A 39 10.43 -22.35 4.71
N ALA A 40 9.34 -22.89 5.26
CA ALA A 40 9.21 -23.11 6.69
C ALA A 40 10.01 -24.32 7.16
N GLN A 41 10.38 -24.31 8.43
CA GLN A 41 11.00 -25.48 9.08
C GLN A 41 10.03 -26.67 9.08
N PRO A 42 10.52 -27.92 9.04
CA PRO A 42 9.67 -29.09 9.18
C PRO A 42 8.84 -29.02 10.46
N LYS A 43 7.55 -29.36 10.35
CA LYS A 43 6.64 -29.39 11.51
C LYS A 43 6.87 -30.65 12.33
N GLU A 44 6.77 -30.52 13.66
CA GLU A 44 6.81 -31.66 14.56
C GLU A 44 5.56 -32.53 14.43
N ASN A 45 4.39 -31.89 14.25
CA ASN A 45 3.10 -32.55 14.09
C ASN A 45 2.39 -32.00 12.86
N GLU A 46 1.67 -32.85 12.13
CA GLU A 46 0.94 -32.44 10.91
C GLU A 46 -0.15 -31.40 11.19
N TRP A 47 -0.75 -31.42 12.38
CA TRP A 47 -1.81 -30.49 12.77
C TRP A 47 -1.30 -29.14 13.26
N ASP A 48 -0.01 -29.00 13.49
CA ASP A 48 0.58 -27.74 13.91
C ASP A 48 0.66 -26.74 12.75
N THR A 49 0.65 -25.45 13.10
CA THR A 49 1.02 -24.42 12.13
C THR A 49 2.53 -24.43 11.92
N ASP A 50 2.97 -24.05 10.73
CA ASP A 50 4.40 -23.96 10.46
C ASP A 50 5.04 -22.72 11.10
N SER A 51 6.38 -22.65 11.09
CA SER A 51 7.14 -21.59 11.73
C SER A 51 6.90 -20.20 11.15
N LEU A 52 6.35 -20.09 9.93
CA LEU A 52 6.10 -18.83 9.24
C LEU A 52 4.62 -18.41 9.25
N HIS A 53 3.75 -19.20 9.88
CA HIS A 53 2.30 -18.98 9.87
C HIS A 53 1.90 -17.58 10.33
N PHE A 54 2.37 -17.16 11.51
CA PHE A 54 2.05 -15.84 12.05
C PHE A 54 2.72 -14.72 11.27
N MET A 55 3.90 -14.95 10.73
CA MET A 55 4.64 -13.97 9.92
C MET A 55 3.92 -13.65 8.61
N ARG A 56 3.26 -14.64 8.00
CA ARG A 56 2.44 -14.42 6.81
C ARG A 56 1.29 -13.47 7.10
N TRP A 57 0.58 -13.68 8.20
CA TRP A 57 -0.52 -12.80 8.58
C TRP A 57 -0.04 -11.38 8.89
N ASP A 58 1.06 -11.25 9.60
CA ASP A 58 1.66 -9.94 9.87
C ASP A 58 2.02 -9.21 8.58
N TRP A 59 2.58 -9.93 7.61
CA TRP A 59 2.92 -9.34 6.31
C TRP A 59 1.67 -8.85 5.58
N ILE A 60 0.62 -9.66 5.54
CA ILE A 60 -0.65 -9.30 4.90
C ILE A 60 -1.27 -8.07 5.57
N LEU A 61 -1.34 -8.05 6.90
CA LEU A 61 -1.83 -6.88 7.64
C LEU A 61 -0.99 -5.63 7.35
N ASN A 62 0.32 -5.76 7.24
CA ASN A 62 1.20 -4.65 6.88
C ASN A 62 0.90 -4.11 5.49
N GLU A 63 0.61 -4.96 4.51
CA GLU A 63 0.26 -4.53 3.16
C GLU A 63 -1.11 -3.85 3.11
N GLU A 64 -2.07 -4.34 3.86
CA GLU A 64 -3.37 -3.70 4.01
C GLU A 64 -3.22 -2.31 4.66
N ILE A 65 -2.49 -2.23 5.77
CA ILE A 65 -2.22 -0.98 6.47
C ILE A 65 -1.53 0.02 5.52
N TRP A 66 -0.51 -0.42 4.82
CA TRP A 66 0.21 0.44 3.87
C TRP A 66 -0.73 1.00 2.80
N ALA A 67 -1.62 0.16 2.23
CA ALA A 67 -2.56 0.59 1.20
C ALA A 67 -3.52 1.67 1.72
N PHE A 68 -4.09 1.48 2.90
CA PHE A 68 -4.98 2.47 3.50
C PHE A 68 -4.22 3.73 3.94
N GLU A 69 -2.97 3.62 4.38
CA GLU A 69 -2.12 4.79 4.67
C GLU A 69 -1.95 5.69 3.46
N GLN A 70 -1.79 5.12 2.26
CA GLN A 70 -1.67 5.92 1.03
C GLN A 70 -2.89 6.79 0.79
N LEU A 71 -4.09 6.28 1.11
CA LEU A 71 -5.34 7.03 0.97
C LEU A 71 -5.51 8.15 1.99
N THR A 72 -4.79 8.11 3.11
CA THR A 72 -4.85 9.16 4.14
C THR A 72 -3.85 10.29 3.89
N LYS A 73 -2.95 10.13 2.93
CA LYS A 73 -1.94 11.13 2.57
C LYS A 73 -2.46 11.99 1.41
N ASP A 74 -2.62 13.29 1.64
CA ASP A 74 -3.16 14.20 0.62
C ASP A 74 -2.27 14.33 -0.61
N ASP A 75 -0.96 14.16 -0.45
CA ASP A 75 0.05 14.37 -1.50
C ASP A 75 0.81 13.11 -1.89
N ALA A 76 0.27 11.92 -1.60
CA ALA A 76 0.97 10.66 -1.85
C ALA A 76 1.36 10.48 -3.32
N GLU A 77 0.52 10.93 -4.24
CA GLU A 77 0.80 10.83 -5.68
C GLU A 77 1.87 11.83 -6.15
N SER A 78 2.10 12.91 -5.43
CA SER A 78 3.05 13.95 -5.83
C SER A 78 4.49 13.44 -5.95
N GLN A 79 4.83 12.36 -5.25
CA GLN A 79 6.15 11.73 -5.30
C GLN A 79 6.55 11.25 -6.70
N PHE A 80 5.58 11.01 -7.60
CA PHE A 80 5.82 10.54 -8.97
C PHE A 80 5.97 11.66 -9.99
N PHE A 81 5.82 12.90 -9.55
CA PHE A 81 5.93 14.09 -10.40
C PHE A 81 7.08 14.95 -9.92
N ASP A 82 8.01 15.23 -10.81
CA ASP A 82 9.15 16.12 -10.53
C ASP A 82 8.84 17.53 -11.06
N HIS A 83 8.57 18.44 -10.15
CA HIS A 83 8.27 19.84 -10.42
C HIS A 83 9.50 20.75 -10.30
N SER A 84 10.70 20.19 -10.14
CA SER A 84 11.92 20.98 -9.88
C SER A 84 12.26 21.97 -11.01
N ALA A 85 11.83 21.68 -12.25
CA ALA A 85 12.02 22.54 -13.39
C ALA A 85 10.86 23.55 -13.60
N TYR A 86 9.83 23.51 -12.76
CA TYR A 86 8.70 24.43 -12.86
C TYR A 86 9.03 25.77 -12.24
N ASP A 87 8.83 26.84 -13.01
CA ASP A 87 8.97 28.23 -12.54
C ASP A 87 7.63 28.94 -12.68
N GLY A 88 6.98 29.22 -11.54
CA GLY A 88 5.71 29.94 -11.47
C GLY A 88 5.86 31.46 -11.34
N SER A 89 7.10 32.02 -11.40
CA SER A 89 7.36 33.44 -11.17
C SER A 89 6.68 34.35 -12.16
N ARG A 90 6.35 33.84 -13.34
CA ARG A 90 5.72 34.61 -14.44
C ARG A 90 4.20 34.43 -14.49
N LEU A 91 3.60 33.79 -13.52
CA LEU A 91 2.14 33.70 -13.44
C LEU A 91 1.51 35.08 -13.29
N GLY A 92 0.49 35.35 -14.11
CA GLY A 92 -0.18 36.64 -14.15
C GLY A 92 0.39 37.64 -15.13
N THR A 93 1.43 37.26 -15.91
CA THR A 93 1.94 38.09 -17.03
C THR A 93 1.18 37.76 -18.33
N ASP A 94 1.26 38.64 -19.33
CA ASP A 94 0.59 38.44 -20.64
C ASP A 94 1.11 37.18 -21.36
N GLU A 95 2.31 36.72 -21.03
CA GLU A 95 2.95 35.55 -21.63
C GLU A 95 2.72 34.28 -20.82
N TRP A 96 1.95 34.33 -19.73
CA TRP A 96 1.84 33.23 -18.78
C TRP A 96 1.26 31.94 -19.37
N LEU A 97 0.40 32.05 -20.40
CA LEU A 97 -0.16 30.86 -21.06
C LEU A 97 0.90 30.06 -21.79
N ASP A 98 1.79 30.75 -22.53
CA ASP A 98 2.91 30.11 -23.24
C ASP A 98 3.90 29.55 -22.22
N ASP A 99 4.18 30.29 -21.15
CA ASP A 99 5.05 29.84 -20.06
C ASP A 99 4.45 28.67 -19.30
N LEU A 100 3.13 28.65 -19.08
CA LEU A 100 2.43 27.55 -18.44
C LEU A 100 2.56 26.25 -19.25
N THR A 101 2.37 26.34 -20.57
CA THR A 101 2.55 25.18 -21.46
C THR A 101 3.99 24.66 -21.41
N ASN A 102 4.98 25.55 -21.46
CA ASN A 102 6.39 25.20 -21.34
C ASN A 102 6.72 24.61 -19.96
N ALA A 103 6.16 25.17 -18.88
CA ALA A 103 6.38 24.71 -17.51
C ALA A 103 5.79 23.32 -17.29
N VAL A 104 4.56 23.08 -17.78
CA VAL A 104 3.91 21.77 -17.69
C VAL A 104 4.71 20.69 -18.44
N SER A 105 5.27 21.04 -19.60
CA SER A 105 6.11 20.13 -20.39
C SER A 105 7.42 19.75 -19.69
N LYS A 106 7.88 20.56 -18.71
CA LYS A 106 9.09 20.30 -17.91
C LYS A 106 8.84 19.43 -16.70
N VAL A 107 7.59 19.18 -16.32
CA VAL A 107 7.25 18.28 -15.22
C VAL A 107 7.58 16.86 -15.66
N LYS A 108 8.44 16.19 -14.89
CA LYS A 108 8.78 14.77 -15.12
C LYS A 108 7.80 13.89 -14.37
N TYR A 109 7.36 12.84 -15.06
CA TYR A 109 6.43 11.87 -14.50
C TYR A 109 7.06 10.48 -14.50
N ASP A 110 7.15 9.91 -13.29
CA ASP A 110 7.59 8.54 -13.10
C ASP A 110 6.40 7.59 -13.28
N LYS A 111 6.12 7.23 -14.53
CA LYS A 111 5.00 6.38 -14.90
C LYS A 111 5.12 4.97 -14.32
N GLU A 112 6.32 4.40 -14.34
CA GLU A 112 6.55 3.04 -13.85
C GLU A 112 6.40 2.97 -12.34
N GLY A 113 6.98 3.93 -11.62
CA GLY A 113 6.85 4.02 -10.17
C GLY A 113 5.41 4.24 -9.72
N HIS A 114 4.67 5.10 -10.43
CA HIS A 114 3.25 5.35 -10.14
C HIS A 114 2.40 4.11 -10.37
N ALA A 115 2.61 3.39 -11.47
CA ALA A 115 1.91 2.14 -11.76
C ALA A 115 2.20 1.06 -10.72
N ALA A 116 3.45 0.93 -10.29
CA ALA A 116 3.84 -0.02 -9.24
C ALA A 116 3.20 0.32 -7.90
N TRP A 117 3.15 1.60 -7.54
CA TRP A 117 2.50 2.09 -6.33
C TRP A 117 1.00 1.79 -6.33
N GLN A 118 0.31 2.08 -7.44
CA GLN A 118 -1.11 1.76 -7.60
C GLN A 118 -1.37 0.25 -7.53
N ALA A 119 -0.54 -0.56 -8.19
CA ALA A 119 -0.67 -2.01 -8.17
C ALA A 119 -0.50 -2.58 -6.75
N ARG A 120 0.43 -2.04 -5.97
CA ARG A 120 0.62 -2.45 -4.57
C ARG A 120 -0.58 -2.05 -3.71
N MET A 121 -1.12 -0.85 -3.91
CA MET A 121 -2.34 -0.40 -3.24
C MET A 121 -3.52 -1.32 -3.54
N ASP A 122 -3.75 -1.61 -4.82
CA ASP A 122 -4.82 -2.49 -5.27
C ASP A 122 -4.69 -3.89 -4.67
N ASN A 123 -3.45 -4.40 -4.58
CA ASN A 123 -3.20 -5.69 -3.93
C ASN A 123 -3.52 -5.64 -2.43
N GLY A 124 -3.19 -4.56 -1.74
CA GLY A 124 -3.56 -4.36 -0.34
C GLY A 124 -5.07 -4.37 -0.12
N PHE A 125 -5.82 -3.72 -0.99
CA PHE A 125 -7.29 -3.74 -0.93
C PHE A 125 -7.86 -5.11 -1.29
N ARG A 126 -7.25 -5.81 -2.24
CA ARG A 126 -7.61 -7.19 -2.56
C ARG A 126 -7.42 -8.11 -1.36
N LEU A 127 -6.29 -8.00 -0.66
CA LEU A 127 -6.00 -8.76 0.54
C LEU A 127 -7.02 -8.46 1.65
N PHE A 128 -7.32 -7.18 1.85
CA PHE A 128 -8.33 -6.76 2.82
C PHE A 128 -9.69 -7.42 2.54
N GLY A 129 -10.13 -7.41 1.29
CA GLY A 129 -11.39 -8.04 0.89
C GLY A 129 -11.34 -9.57 1.02
N LYS A 130 -10.25 -10.19 0.58
CA LYS A 130 -10.09 -11.65 0.61
C LYS A 130 -10.11 -12.20 2.04
N TYR A 131 -9.41 -11.53 2.95
CA TYR A 131 -9.29 -11.95 4.34
C TYR A 131 -10.23 -11.18 5.28
N TYR A 132 -11.23 -10.51 4.74
CA TYR A 132 -12.13 -9.65 5.53
C TYR A 132 -12.72 -10.36 6.75
N ARG A 133 -13.15 -11.61 6.58
CA ARG A 133 -13.75 -12.39 7.66
C ARG A 133 -12.74 -12.80 8.74
N CYS A 134 -11.47 -12.61 8.49
CA CYS A 134 -10.39 -12.94 9.42
C CYS A 134 -9.92 -11.73 10.24
N HIS A 135 -10.52 -10.55 10.01
CA HIS A 135 -10.19 -9.32 10.73
C HIS A 135 -10.96 -9.18 12.05
N TRP A 136 -11.01 -10.25 12.77
CA TRP A 136 -11.58 -10.26 14.12
C TRP A 136 -10.68 -11.07 15.06
N ASP A 137 -10.80 -10.81 16.35
CA ASP A 137 -9.97 -11.51 17.35
C ASP A 137 -10.74 -11.73 18.66
#